data_80b072e143cb94de7d0aff25ba13d870
#
_entry.id   80b072e143cb94de7d0aff25ba13d870
#
_cell.length_a   1.000
_cell.length_b   1.000
_cell.length_c   1.000
_cell.angle_alpha   90.00
_cell.angle_beta   90.00
_cell.angle_gamma   90.00
#
_symmetry.space_group_name_H-M   'P 1'
#
loop_
_entity.id
_entity.type
_entity.pdbx_description
1 polymer ?
#
loop_
_entity_poly.entity_id
_entity_poly.type
_entity_poly.pdbx_seq_one_letter_code
_entity_poly.pdbx_strand_id
1 'polypeptide(L)'
;MISPLSCGVLDGSASIHLLPGTRIAAAYGTDEATEEYRCSYGVNPDFRASLVAGPLRETARDDTGDLRAVELDGHPFFVATLFQPERAALRGQPAPLVNAFLAACVVE
;
A
#
# COMPACT_ATOMS: atom_id res chain seq x y z
N MET A 1 -16.44 4.32 6.76
CA MET A 1 -15.46 4.05 5.70
C MET A 1 -14.59 2.84 5.98
N ILE A 2 -14.15 2.65 7.21
CA ILE A 2 -13.32 1.51 7.59
C ILE A 2 -14.22 0.38 8.05
N SER A 3 -13.93 -0.83 7.60
CA SER A 3 -14.70 -2.01 7.94
C SER A 3 -13.79 -3.22 8.08
N PRO A 4 -14.27 -4.32 8.70
CA PRO A 4 -13.46 -5.54 8.81
C PRO A 4 -13.01 -6.04 7.43
N LEU A 5 -11.79 -6.57 7.38
CA LEU A 5 -11.27 -7.19 6.18
C LEU A 5 -12.02 -8.46 5.85
N SER A 6 -12.09 -8.80 4.56
CA SER A 6 -12.77 -10.01 4.10
C SER A 6 -12.21 -11.27 4.75
N CYS A 7 -10.91 -11.30 5.02
CA CYS A 7 -10.23 -12.45 5.60
C CYS A 7 -10.18 -12.41 7.13
N GLY A 8 -10.44 -11.26 7.76
CA GLY A 8 -10.37 -11.12 9.21
C GLY A 8 -8.99 -11.35 9.81
N VAL A 9 -7.93 -11.06 9.09
CA VAL A 9 -6.55 -11.27 9.55
C VAL A 9 -6.15 -10.17 10.52
N LEU A 10 -5.74 -10.55 11.73
CA LEU A 10 -5.29 -9.60 12.75
C LEU A 10 -3.80 -9.33 12.66
N ASP A 11 -3.00 -10.36 12.39
CA ASP A 11 -1.56 -10.29 12.39
C ASP A 11 -1.05 -11.33 11.40
N GLY A 12 -0.36 -10.90 10.36
CA GLY A 12 0.12 -11.82 9.37
C GLY A 12 0.71 -11.13 8.16
N SER A 13 0.94 -11.90 7.13
CA SER A 13 1.45 -11.39 5.86
C SER A 13 0.51 -11.79 4.74
N ALA A 14 0.54 -11.00 3.68
CA ALA A 14 -0.29 -11.25 2.51
C ALA A 14 0.42 -10.80 1.25
N SER A 15 0.05 -11.42 0.12
CA SER A 15 0.48 -10.97 -1.19
C SER A 15 -0.24 -9.67 -1.52
N ILE A 16 0.53 -8.68 -1.94
CA ILE A 16 0.04 -7.38 -2.34
C ILE A 16 0.32 -7.22 -3.83
N HIS A 17 -0.72 -6.98 -4.60
CA HIS A 17 -0.61 -6.78 -6.05
C HIS A 17 -0.48 -5.30 -6.34
N LEU A 18 0.64 -4.91 -6.94
CA LEU A 18 1.00 -3.53 -7.20
C LEU A 18 0.62 -3.17 -8.63
N LEU A 19 -0.18 -2.13 -8.79
CA LEU A 19 -0.63 -1.75 -10.13
C LEU A 19 0.53 -1.13 -10.93
N PRO A 20 0.65 -1.48 -12.22
CA PRO A 20 1.75 -0.96 -13.03
C PRO A 20 1.64 0.56 -13.21
N GLY A 21 2.79 1.20 -13.38
CA GLY A 21 2.85 2.65 -13.59
C GLY A 21 2.68 3.47 -12.33
N THR A 22 2.74 2.85 -11.15
CA THR A 22 2.57 3.55 -9.87
C THR A 22 3.92 3.70 -9.16
N ARG A 23 3.98 4.63 -8.20
CA ARG A 23 5.20 4.84 -7.41
C ARG A 23 5.52 3.63 -6.55
N ILE A 24 4.48 2.99 -6.00
CA ILE A 24 4.70 1.82 -5.16
C ILE A 24 5.26 0.65 -5.97
N ALA A 25 4.78 0.45 -7.20
CA ALA A 25 5.33 -0.58 -8.07
C ALA A 25 6.78 -0.27 -8.43
N ALA A 26 7.10 1.01 -8.71
CA ALA A 26 8.47 1.42 -8.99
C ALA A 26 9.37 1.22 -7.77
N ALA A 27 8.87 1.52 -6.58
CA ALA A 27 9.64 1.36 -5.34
C ALA A 27 10.02 -0.10 -5.10
N TYR A 28 9.10 -1.01 -5.34
CA TYR A 28 9.34 -2.45 -5.14
C TYR A 28 10.07 -3.09 -6.32
N GLY A 29 9.99 -2.49 -7.50
CA GLY A 29 10.60 -3.03 -8.72
C GLY A 29 9.90 -4.27 -9.25
N THR A 30 8.66 -4.51 -8.84
CA THR A 30 7.88 -5.68 -9.22
C THR A 30 6.40 -5.34 -9.14
N ASP A 31 5.54 -6.24 -9.61
CA ASP A 31 4.09 -6.07 -9.54
C ASP A 31 3.46 -6.85 -8.40
N GLU A 32 4.27 -7.54 -7.59
CA GLU A 32 3.76 -8.30 -6.45
C GLU A 32 4.78 -8.26 -5.31
N ALA A 33 4.29 -8.12 -4.09
CA ALA A 33 5.13 -8.14 -2.91
C ALA A 33 4.39 -8.86 -1.78
N THR A 34 5.15 -9.36 -0.81
CA THR A 34 4.59 -9.92 0.41
C THR A 34 4.90 -8.96 1.54
N GLU A 35 3.87 -8.46 2.20
CA GLU A 35 4.04 -7.52 3.30
C GLU A 35 3.24 -7.94 4.52
N GLU A 36 3.67 -7.47 5.68
CA GLU A 36 3.02 -7.77 6.95
C GLU A 36 2.09 -6.65 7.36
N TYR A 37 1.04 -7.02 8.06
CA TYR A 37 0.17 -6.05 8.70
C TYR A 37 -0.46 -6.67 9.95
N ARG A 38 -0.89 -5.80 10.85
CA ARG A 38 -1.45 -6.19 12.13
C ARG A 38 -2.78 -5.48 12.32
N CYS A 39 -3.72 -5.80 11.43
CA CYS A 39 -5.00 -5.12 11.37
C CYS A 39 -6.02 -6.03 10.70
N SER A 40 -7.24 -6.04 11.23
CA SER A 40 -8.34 -6.80 10.64
C SER A 40 -9.32 -5.89 9.90
N TYR A 41 -8.98 -4.61 9.69
CA TYR A 41 -9.86 -3.64 9.07
C TYR A 41 -9.26 -3.10 7.78
N GLY A 42 -10.12 -2.70 6.87
CA GLY A 42 -9.74 -2.10 5.61
C GLY A 42 -10.80 -1.11 5.15
N VAL A 43 -10.69 -0.65 3.91
CA VAL A 43 -11.66 0.27 3.34
C VAL A 43 -12.96 -0.49 3.05
N ASN A 44 -14.08 0.06 3.52
CA ASN A 44 -15.40 -0.50 3.22
C ASN A 44 -15.62 -0.41 1.70
N PRO A 45 -15.94 -1.53 1.02
CA PRO A 45 -16.15 -1.53 -0.43
C PRO A 45 -17.18 -0.50 -0.91
N ASP A 46 -18.17 -0.18 -0.08
CA ASP A 46 -19.22 0.79 -0.44
C ASP A 46 -18.67 2.21 -0.59
N PHE A 47 -17.49 2.50 -0.01
CA PHE A 47 -16.88 3.82 -0.05
C PHE A 47 -15.63 3.88 -0.93
N ARG A 48 -15.20 2.73 -1.47
CA ARG A 48 -13.96 2.64 -2.25
C ARG A 48 -13.97 3.56 -3.47
N ALA A 49 -15.08 3.57 -4.22
CA ALA A 49 -15.19 4.41 -5.40
C ALA A 49 -15.13 5.90 -5.05
N SER A 50 -15.74 6.29 -3.93
CA SER A 50 -15.69 7.68 -3.47
C SER A 50 -14.27 8.09 -3.08
N LEU A 51 -13.53 7.19 -2.43
CA LEU A 51 -12.16 7.46 -2.00
C LEU A 51 -11.25 7.77 -3.19
N VAL A 52 -11.42 7.02 -4.29
CA VAL A 52 -10.53 7.14 -5.46
C VAL A 52 -11.14 7.96 -6.60
N ALA A 53 -12.25 8.65 -6.34
CA ALA A 53 -12.90 9.47 -7.37
C ALA A 53 -12.16 10.78 -7.64
N GLY A 54 -11.36 11.25 -6.69
CA GLY A 54 -10.59 12.48 -6.81
C GLY A 54 -9.14 12.20 -7.18
N PRO A 55 -8.19 12.97 -6.62
CA PRO A 55 -6.77 12.82 -6.95
C PRO A 55 -6.11 11.58 -6.35
N LEU A 56 -6.76 10.89 -5.42
CA LEU A 56 -6.22 9.63 -4.88
C LEU A 56 -6.47 8.51 -5.86
N ARG A 57 -5.44 7.72 -6.15
CA ARG A 57 -5.54 6.56 -7.04
C ARG A 57 -5.29 5.29 -6.25
N GLU A 58 -6.06 4.25 -6.55
CA GLU A 58 -5.79 2.92 -6.03
C GLU A 58 -4.53 2.37 -6.70
N THR A 59 -3.57 1.90 -5.90
CA THR A 59 -2.28 1.45 -6.44
C THR A 59 -1.89 0.05 -5.98
N ALA A 60 -2.60 -0.53 -5.02
CA ALA A 60 -2.33 -1.91 -4.60
C ALA A 60 -3.57 -2.57 -4.03
N ARG A 61 -3.65 -3.90 -4.20
CA ARG A 61 -4.73 -4.75 -3.69
C ARG A 61 -4.14 -6.04 -3.15
N ASP A 62 -4.90 -6.69 -2.27
CA ASP A 62 -4.51 -8.03 -1.83
C ASP A 62 -5.20 -9.11 -2.71
N ASP A 63 -5.00 -10.38 -2.35
CA ASP A 63 -5.55 -11.50 -3.13
C ASP A 63 -7.06 -11.55 -3.14
N THR A 64 -7.72 -10.94 -2.15
CA THR A 64 -9.17 -10.88 -2.10
C THR A 64 -9.72 -9.66 -2.82
N GLY A 65 -8.85 -8.81 -3.37
CA GLY A 65 -9.24 -7.60 -4.06
C GLY A 65 -9.45 -6.39 -3.16
N ASP A 66 -9.19 -6.51 -1.86
CA ASP A 66 -9.31 -5.39 -0.94
C ASP A 66 -8.20 -4.37 -1.21
N LEU A 67 -8.56 -3.08 -1.09
CA LEU A 67 -7.63 -1.97 -1.29
C LEU A 67 -6.52 -2.01 -0.25
N ARG A 68 -5.26 -1.87 -0.72
CA ARG A 68 -4.09 -1.91 0.16
C ARG A 68 -3.21 -0.69 0.07
N ALA A 69 -3.31 0.10 -1.00
CA ALA A 69 -2.54 1.34 -1.10
C ALA A 69 -3.20 2.32 -2.03
N VAL A 70 -2.98 3.60 -1.75
CA VAL A 70 -3.38 4.70 -2.63
C VAL A 70 -2.22 5.67 -2.77
N GLU A 71 -2.23 6.44 -3.85
CA GLU A 71 -1.27 7.50 -4.11
C GLU A 71 -2.02 8.78 -4.48
N LEU A 72 -1.43 9.92 -4.12
CA LEU A 72 -1.96 11.23 -4.48
C LEU A 72 -1.30 11.71 -5.76
N ASP A 73 -2.10 11.92 -6.80
CA ASP A 73 -1.62 12.46 -8.07
C ASP A 73 -1.14 13.90 -7.89
N GLY A 74 -0.07 14.23 -8.60
CA GLY A 74 0.46 15.59 -8.59
C GLY A 74 1.34 15.92 -7.40
N HIS A 75 1.53 14.98 -6.48
CA HIS A 75 2.44 15.14 -5.34
C HIS A 75 3.76 14.43 -5.64
N PRO A 76 4.91 15.00 -5.25
CA PRO A 76 6.21 14.36 -5.49
C PRO A 76 6.31 12.97 -4.87
N PHE A 77 5.75 12.76 -3.67
CA PHE A 77 5.68 11.44 -3.08
C PHE A 77 4.61 11.43 -1.99
N PHE A 78 3.50 10.81 -2.27
CA PHE A 78 2.44 10.60 -1.28
C PHE A 78 1.86 9.21 -1.54
N VAL A 79 2.22 8.27 -0.69
CA VAL A 79 1.76 6.88 -0.77
C VAL A 79 1.24 6.49 0.60
N ALA A 80 0.01 6.04 0.66
CA ALA A 80 -0.59 5.55 1.90
C ALA A 80 -0.89 4.07 1.76
N THR A 81 -0.54 3.29 2.77
CA THR A 81 -0.69 1.84 2.74
C THR A 81 -1.53 1.35 3.90
N LEU A 82 -2.23 0.23 3.69
CA LEU A 82 -2.96 -0.50 4.72
C LEU A 82 -2.21 -1.77 5.11
N PHE A 83 -0.92 -1.79 4.87
CA PHE A 83 0.01 -2.76 5.41
C PHE A 83 1.17 -1.99 6.03
N GLN A 84 2.08 -2.69 6.68
CA GLN A 84 3.15 -2.06 7.46
C GLN A 84 4.51 -2.36 6.83
N PRO A 85 4.93 -1.57 5.82
CA PRO A 85 6.20 -1.83 5.12
C PRO A 85 7.43 -1.72 6.04
N GLU A 86 7.33 -0.94 7.10
CA GLU A 86 8.42 -0.79 8.06
C GLU A 86 8.72 -2.09 8.82
N ARG A 87 7.82 -3.06 8.85
CA ARG A 87 8.04 -4.32 9.56
C ARG A 87 9.17 -5.14 8.94
N ALA A 88 9.46 -4.92 7.66
CA ALA A 88 10.62 -5.55 7.03
C ALA A 88 11.91 -5.12 7.72
N ALA A 89 12.02 -3.86 8.12
CA ALA A 89 13.20 -3.34 8.81
C ALA A 89 13.37 -3.99 10.19
N LEU A 90 12.31 -4.37 10.85
CA LEU A 90 12.39 -5.08 12.14
C LEU A 90 13.03 -6.46 11.99
N ARG A 91 13.01 -7.03 10.79
CA ARG A 91 13.64 -8.32 10.49
C ARG A 91 15.01 -8.15 9.83
N GLY A 92 15.53 -6.94 9.81
CA GLY A 92 16.82 -6.65 9.19
C GLY A 92 16.79 -6.65 7.68
N GLN A 93 15.62 -6.51 7.07
CA GLN A 93 15.46 -6.50 5.62
C GLN A 93 15.18 -5.08 5.12
N PRO A 94 15.51 -4.76 3.86
CA PRO A 94 15.20 -3.44 3.32
C PRO A 94 13.69 -3.24 3.23
N ALA A 95 13.27 -2.00 3.41
CA ALA A 95 11.89 -1.57 3.21
C ALA A 95 11.86 -0.70 1.95
N PRO A 96 11.53 -1.29 0.78
CA PRO A 96 11.66 -0.56 -0.49
C PRO A 96 10.87 0.75 -0.53
N LEU A 97 9.68 0.76 0.06
CA LEU A 97 8.85 1.97 0.04
C LEU A 97 9.46 3.09 0.88
N VAL A 98 10.03 2.74 2.04
CA VAL A 98 10.74 3.72 2.89
C VAL A 98 11.96 4.26 2.16
N ASN A 99 12.72 3.40 1.49
CA ASN A 99 13.87 3.83 0.70
C ASN A 99 13.46 4.78 -0.43
N ALA A 100 12.35 4.49 -1.10
CA ALA A 100 11.84 5.35 -2.16
C ALA A 100 11.42 6.72 -1.61
N PHE A 101 10.80 6.73 -0.44
CA PHE A 101 10.42 7.99 0.21
C PHE A 101 11.65 8.84 0.54
N LEU A 102 12.69 8.22 1.11
CA LEU A 102 13.92 8.92 1.43
C LEU A 102 14.60 9.46 0.17
N ALA A 103 14.60 8.68 -0.91
CA ALA A 103 15.15 9.14 -2.18
C ALA A 103 14.40 10.35 -2.71
N ALA A 104 13.07 10.36 -2.58
CA ALA A 104 12.24 11.48 -3.01
C ALA A 104 12.53 12.74 -2.19
N CYS A 105 12.91 12.59 -0.93
CA CYS A 105 13.21 13.73 -0.05
C CYS A 105 14.48 14.48 -0.46
N VAL A 106 15.40 13.82 -1.15
CA VAL A 106 16.68 14.44 -1.56
C VAL A 106 16.67 14.90 -3.01
N VAL A 107 15.61 14.66 -3.75
CA VAL A 107 15.44 15.14 -5.12
C VAL A 107 14.92 16.57 -5.08
N GLU A 108 15.53 17.42 -5.87
CA GLU A 108 15.15 18.84 -5.95
C GLU A 108 14.57 19.22 -7.29
#